data_d27bc77517942162b86addd74477779a
#
_entry.id   d27bc77517942162b86addd74477779a
#
_cell.length_a   1.000
_cell.length_b   1.000
_cell.length_c   1.000
_cell.angle_alpha   90.00
_cell.angle_beta   90.00
_cell.angle_gamma   90.00
#
_symmetry.space_group_name_H-M   'P 1'
#
loop_
_entity.id
_entity.type
_entity.pdbx_description
1 polymer ?
#
loop_
_entity_poly.entity_id
_entity_poly.type
_entity_poly.pdbx_seq_one_letter_code
_entity_poly.pdbx_strand_id
1 'polypeptide(L)'
;MTYYFDVDGVLADFHSKYDHKRRAECVTYEFIRGLKPFTDNILLVKRLLASGNEVYISSLVANEETKRARFDWLAEMLPELAIDHIILIVGHGNKSQFMKTKTGTLIDDKKANCKQWEKAGHKAIWLEVKGGKIEL
;
A
#
# COMPACT_ATOMS: atom_id res chain seq x y z
N MET A 1 -8.92 -15.95 -2.07
CA MET A 1 -9.00 -14.75 -1.20
C MET A 1 -8.51 -13.52 -1.95
N THR A 2 -9.04 -12.37 -1.62
CA THR A 2 -8.68 -11.10 -2.23
C THR A 2 -8.17 -10.14 -1.16
N TYR A 3 -7.00 -9.56 -1.39
CA TYR A 3 -6.34 -8.67 -0.45
C TYR A 3 -5.99 -7.34 -1.12
N TYR A 4 -6.13 -6.26 -0.36
CA TYR A 4 -5.69 -4.92 -0.75
C TYR A 4 -4.64 -4.47 0.25
N PHE A 5 -3.43 -4.19 -0.22
CA PHE A 5 -2.31 -3.76 0.64
C PHE A 5 -2.05 -2.27 0.45
N ASP A 6 -1.97 -1.55 1.56
CA ASP A 6 -1.36 -0.23 1.59
C ASP A 6 0.15 -0.35 1.37
N VAL A 7 0.81 0.73 1.03
CA VAL A 7 2.25 0.74 0.76
C VAL A 7 3.02 1.31 1.94
N ASP A 8 2.81 2.59 2.28
CA ASP A 8 3.57 3.24 3.35
C ASP A 8 3.23 2.66 4.71
N GLY A 9 4.25 2.19 5.43
CA GLY A 9 4.07 1.56 6.73
C GLY A 9 3.69 0.09 6.67
N VAL A 10 3.41 -0.45 5.50
CA VAL A 10 3.05 -1.86 5.29
C VAL A 10 4.10 -2.57 4.44
N LEU A 11 4.38 -2.05 3.26
CA LEU A 11 5.35 -2.62 2.32
C LEU A 11 6.63 -1.79 2.20
N ALA A 12 6.53 -0.46 2.36
CA ALA A 12 7.63 0.48 2.25
C ALA A 12 7.86 1.24 3.55
N ASP A 13 9.12 1.41 3.92
CA ASP A 13 9.53 2.14 5.11
C ASP A 13 9.55 3.65 4.83
N PHE A 14 8.37 4.23 4.78
CA PHE A 14 8.19 5.66 4.60
C PHE A 14 8.37 6.41 5.93
N HIS A 15 7.75 5.94 7.01
CA HIS A 15 7.60 6.70 8.26
C HIS A 15 8.92 6.94 8.98
N SER A 16 9.88 6.02 8.92
CA SER A 16 11.20 6.23 9.54
C SER A 16 12.05 7.25 8.78
N LYS A 17 11.70 7.53 7.52
CA LYS A 17 12.41 8.48 6.66
C LYS A 17 11.71 9.82 6.53
N TYR A 18 10.41 9.85 6.83
CA TYR A 18 9.61 11.07 6.70
C TYR A 18 9.97 12.09 7.77
N ASP A 19 10.22 13.33 7.34
CA ASP A 19 10.44 14.46 8.21
C ASP A 19 9.41 15.54 7.87
N HIS A 20 8.48 15.80 8.80
CA HIS A 20 7.42 16.78 8.58
C HIS A 20 7.95 18.22 8.41
N LYS A 21 9.17 18.50 8.87
CA LYS A 21 9.83 19.79 8.68
C LYS A 21 10.39 19.94 7.26
N ARG A 22 10.57 18.84 6.56
CA ARG A 22 11.08 18.78 5.19
C ARG A 22 10.10 18.07 4.27
N ARG A 23 8.81 18.33 4.47
CA ARG A 23 7.75 17.64 3.73
C ARG A 23 7.94 17.73 2.21
N ALA A 24 8.32 18.91 1.70
CA ALA A 24 8.50 19.10 0.26
C ALA A 24 9.56 18.15 -0.32
N GLU A 25 10.60 17.80 0.45
CA GLU A 25 11.64 16.87 0.03
C GLU A 25 11.16 15.42 0.07
N CYS A 26 10.16 15.12 0.89
CA CYS A 26 9.61 13.76 1.05
C CYS A 26 8.51 13.43 0.05
N VAL A 27 8.09 14.38 -0.78
CA VAL A 27 7.08 14.15 -1.82
C VAL A 27 7.67 14.28 -3.22
N THR A 28 8.94 13.90 -3.36
CA THR A 28 9.66 13.89 -4.63
C THR A 28 9.77 12.46 -5.16
N TYR A 29 10.06 12.35 -6.46
CA TYR A 29 10.30 11.06 -7.11
C TYR A 29 11.43 10.31 -6.42
N GLU A 30 12.56 10.98 -6.20
CA GLU A 30 13.78 10.36 -5.66
C GLU A 30 13.54 9.82 -4.25
N PHE A 31 12.85 10.58 -3.40
CA PHE A 31 12.56 10.16 -2.03
C PHE A 31 11.74 8.87 -2.02
N ILE A 32 10.62 8.87 -2.75
CA ILE A 32 9.71 7.71 -2.80
C ILE A 32 10.38 6.53 -3.46
N ARG A 33 11.09 6.76 -4.57
CA ARG A 33 11.75 5.70 -5.33
C ARG A 33 12.84 5.00 -4.52
N GLY A 34 13.48 5.73 -3.60
CA GLY A 34 14.57 5.23 -2.77
C GLY A 34 14.15 4.57 -1.46
N LEU A 35 12.84 4.45 -1.18
CA LEU A 35 12.37 3.85 0.07
C LEU A 35 12.76 2.37 0.15
N LYS A 36 13.16 1.94 1.35
CA LYS A 36 13.47 0.53 1.60
C LYS A 36 12.18 -0.27 1.78
N PRO A 37 12.13 -1.50 1.26
CA PRO A 37 10.99 -2.36 1.49
C PRO A 37 11.02 -2.97 2.89
N PHE A 38 9.84 -3.27 3.42
CA PHE A 38 9.71 -4.23 4.52
C PHE A 38 9.72 -5.63 3.89
N THR A 39 10.89 -6.23 3.86
CA THR A 39 11.16 -7.43 3.08
C THR A 39 10.22 -8.59 3.39
N ASP A 40 9.91 -8.84 4.67
CA ASP A 40 9.03 -9.94 5.06
C ASP A 40 7.62 -9.74 4.52
N ASN A 41 7.13 -8.50 4.48
CA ASN A 41 5.80 -8.19 3.98
C ASN A 41 5.75 -8.26 2.45
N ILE A 42 6.83 -7.86 1.78
CA ILE A 42 6.97 -8.07 0.33
C ILE A 42 6.93 -9.58 0.01
N LEU A 43 7.67 -10.39 0.77
CA LEU A 43 7.67 -11.84 0.59
C LEU A 43 6.30 -12.46 0.85
N LEU A 44 5.55 -11.93 1.83
CA LEU A 44 4.17 -12.38 2.07
C LEU A 44 3.30 -12.16 0.84
N VAL A 45 3.37 -10.97 0.22
CA VAL A 45 2.60 -10.68 -0.99
C VAL A 45 2.98 -11.66 -2.10
N LYS A 46 4.27 -11.91 -2.30
CA LYS A 46 4.74 -12.87 -3.30
C LYS A 46 4.18 -14.27 -3.06
N ARG A 47 4.15 -14.71 -1.80
CA ARG A 47 3.57 -16.02 -1.43
C ARG A 47 2.08 -16.08 -1.69
N LEU A 48 1.35 -15.01 -1.37
CA LEU A 48 -0.10 -14.93 -1.63
C LEU A 48 -0.38 -15.06 -3.13
N LEU A 49 0.36 -14.34 -3.96
CA LEU A 49 0.23 -14.40 -5.41
C LEU A 49 0.54 -15.80 -5.93
N ALA A 50 1.62 -16.42 -5.46
CA ALA A 50 2.02 -17.77 -5.86
C ALA A 50 0.99 -18.84 -5.46
N SER A 51 0.21 -18.56 -4.39
CA SER A 51 -0.84 -19.46 -3.90
C SER A 51 -2.20 -19.21 -4.55
N GLY A 52 -2.28 -18.37 -5.58
CA GLY A 52 -3.50 -18.12 -6.34
C GLY A 52 -4.43 -17.08 -5.75
N ASN A 53 -4.00 -16.32 -4.74
CA ASN A 53 -4.79 -15.23 -4.21
C ASN A 53 -4.74 -14.01 -5.14
N GLU A 54 -5.82 -13.24 -5.15
CA GLU A 54 -5.82 -11.92 -5.79
C GLU A 54 -5.25 -10.88 -4.83
N VAL A 55 -4.26 -10.13 -5.29
CA VAL A 55 -3.66 -9.06 -4.51
C VAL A 55 -3.71 -7.76 -5.31
N TYR A 56 -4.20 -6.72 -4.65
CA TYR A 56 -4.23 -5.35 -5.15
C TYR A 56 -3.39 -4.48 -4.24
N ILE A 57 -2.81 -3.43 -4.79
CA ILE A 57 -2.21 -2.33 -4.03
C ILE A 57 -3.22 -1.19 -4.01
N SER A 58 -3.42 -0.59 -2.83
CA SER A 58 -4.32 0.55 -2.66
C SER A 58 -3.61 1.58 -1.80
N SER A 59 -3.16 2.67 -2.41
CA SER A 59 -2.34 3.67 -1.72
C SER A 59 -2.75 5.08 -2.12
N LEU A 60 -2.77 5.97 -1.12
CA LEU A 60 -2.90 7.40 -1.34
C LEU A 60 -1.50 7.98 -1.59
N VAL A 61 -1.38 8.81 -2.62
CA VAL A 61 -0.12 9.45 -2.99
C VAL A 61 -0.29 10.97 -3.03
N ALA A 62 0.78 11.71 -2.76
CA ALA A 62 0.70 13.16 -2.58
C ALA A 62 0.45 13.91 -3.89
N ASN A 63 1.06 13.48 -4.99
CA ASN A 63 1.03 14.16 -6.29
C ASN A 63 1.37 13.19 -7.42
N GLU A 64 1.34 13.69 -8.65
CA GLU A 64 1.63 12.86 -9.83
C GLU A 64 3.09 12.37 -9.86
N GLU A 65 4.01 13.17 -9.36
CA GLU A 65 5.44 12.78 -9.29
C GLU A 65 5.63 11.58 -8.37
N THR A 66 5.04 11.61 -7.18
CA THR A 66 5.13 10.50 -6.23
C THR A 66 4.32 9.30 -6.69
N LYS A 67 3.24 9.51 -7.43
CA LYS A 67 2.48 8.42 -8.06
C LYS A 67 3.39 7.63 -9.01
N ARG A 68 4.11 8.32 -9.89
CA ARG A 68 5.04 7.69 -10.83
C ARG A 68 6.16 6.94 -10.10
N ALA A 69 6.74 7.56 -9.07
CA ALA A 69 7.78 6.93 -8.25
C ALA A 69 7.27 5.67 -7.55
N ARG A 70 6.07 5.74 -7.00
CA ARG A 70 5.45 4.60 -6.32
C ARG A 70 5.20 3.46 -7.29
N PHE A 71 4.72 3.79 -8.47
CA PHE A 71 4.49 2.81 -9.52
C PHE A 71 5.81 2.11 -9.90
N ASP A 72 6.88 2.87 -10.12
CA ASP A 72 8.19 2.31 -10.48
C ASP A 72 8.78 1.48 -9.34
N TRP A 73 8.58 1.92 -8.08
CA TRP A 73 9.01 1.18 -6.90
C TRP A 73 8.32 -0.19 -6.82
N LEU A 74 6.99 -0.21 -7.05
CA LEU A 74 6.23 -1.45 -7.04
C LEU A 74 6.62 -2.38 -8.19
N ALA A 75 6.93 -1.83 -9.36
CA ALA A 75 7.39 -2.61 -10.50
C ALA A 75 8.71 -3.33 -10.22
N GLU A 76 9.57 -2.70 -9.40
CA GLU A 76 10.83 -3.33 -8.96
C GLU A 76 10.59 -4.37 -7.87
N MET A 77 9.81 -4.02 -6.83
CA MET A 77 9.64 -4.86 -5.64
C MET A 77 8.68 -6.02 -5.87
N LEU A 78 7.65 -5.81 -6.68
CA LEU A 78 6.60 -6.79 -6.96
C LEU A 78 6.33 -6.90 -8.47
N PRO A 79 7.32 -7.34 -9.26
CA PRO A 79 7.13 -7.46 -10.71
C PRO A 79 6.06 -8.49 -11.10
N GLU A 80 5.68 -9.37 -10.18
CA GLU A 80 4.62 -10.36 -10.37
C GLU A 80 3.22 -9.73 -10.41
N LEU A 81 3.10 -8.50 -9.90
CA LEU A 81 1.80 -7.84 -9.75
C LEU A 81 1.39 -7.21 -11.08
N ALA A 82 0.16 -7.51 -11.53
CA ALA A 82 -0.38 -6.92 -12.74
C ALA A 82 -0.59 -5.40 -12.57
N ILE A 83 -0.37 -4.63 -13.64
CA ILE A 83 -0.48 -3.17 -13.61
C ILE A 83 -1.87 -2.71 -13.16
N ASP A 84 -2.92 -3.37 -13.62
CA ASP A 84 -4.31 -3.03 -13.26
C ASP A 84 -4.67 -3.42 -11.84
N HIS A 85 -3.78 -4.10 -11.12
CA HIS A 85 -3.93 -4.39 -9.70
C HIS A 85 -3.27 -3.32 -8.80
N ILE A 86 -2.71 -2.27 -9.38
CA ILE A 86 -2.08 -1.17 -8.64
C ILE A 86 -3.00 0.04 -8.69
N ILE A 87 -3.56 0.41 -7.52
CA ILE A 87 -4.50 1.52 -7.38
C ILE A 87 -3.80 2.62 -6.58
N LEU A 88 -3.40 3.69 -7.27
CA LEU A 88 -2.75 4.84 -6.66
C LEU A 88 -3.68 6.04 -6.79
N ILE A 89 -4.10 6.59 -5.64
CA ILE A 89 -5.09 7.66 -5.55
C ILE A 89 -4.36 8.94 -5.18
N VAL A 90 -4.38 9.94 -6.06
CA VAL A 90 -3.72 11.23 -5.80
C VAL A 90 -4.57 12.07 -4.85
N GLY A 91 -3.98 12.55 -3.77
CA GLY A 91 -4.64 13.40 -2.80
C GLY A 91 -5.37 12.62 -1.73
N HIS A 92 -6.68 12.82 -1.63
CA HIS A 92 -7.53 12.19 -0.63
C HIS A 92 -8.55 11.27 -1.27
N GLY A 93 -9.03 10.31 -0.50
CA GLY A 93 -10.07 9.42 -0.97
C GLY A 93 -10.34 8.30 0.02
N ASN A 94 -11.53 7.75 -0.07
CA ASN A 94 -11.91 6.53 0.64
C ASN A 94 -11.52 5.35 -0.23
N LYS A 95 -10.58 4.54 0.23
CA LYS A 95 -10.03 3.42 -0.54
C LYS A 95 -11.10 2.44 -1.00
N SER A 96 -12.19 2.26 -0.21
CA SER A 96 -13.27 1.34 -0.57
C SER A 96 -14.01 1.75 -1.85
N GLN A 97 -14.00 3.04 -2.19
CA GLN A 97 -14.64 3.54 -3.41
C GLN A 97 -13.86 3.20 -4.68
N PHE A 98 -12.62 2.75 -4.54
CA PHE A 98 -11.74 2.40 -5.66
C PHE A 98 -11.52 0.89 -5.76
N MET A 99 -12.30 0.09 -5.03
CA MET A 99 -12.22 -1.37 -5.12
C MET A 99 -12.57 -1.85 -6.52
N LYS A 100 -11.81 -2.83 -6.98
CA LYS A 100 -12.04 -3.49 -8.28
C LYS A 100 -12.75 -4.84 -8.15
N THR A 101 -13.03 -5.24 -6.91
CA THR A 101 -13.71 -6.51 -6.59
C THR A 101 -14.88 -6.24 -5.66
N LYS A 102 -15.80 -7.20 -5.54
CA LYS A 102 -16.96 -7.07 -4.65
C LYS A 102 -16.58 -7.10 -3.19
N THR A 103 -15.58 -7.90 -2.86
CA THR A 103 -15.08 -8.06 -1.48
C THR A 103 -13.57 -8.07 -1.50
N GLY A 104 -12.98 -7.77 -0.36
CA GLY A 104 -11.53 -7.84 -0.19
C GLY A 104 -11.15 -7.42 1.21
N THR A 105 -10.02 -7.93 1.69
CA THR A 105 -9.45 -7.59 2.99
C THR A 105 -8.38 -6.53 2.79
N LEU A 106 -8.54 -5.39 3.46
CA LEU A 106 -7.53 -4.32 3.46
C LEU A 106 -6.50 -4.57 4.55
N ILE A 107 -5.23 -4.41 4.22
CA ILE A 107 -4.14 -4.36 5.21
C ILE A 107 -3.56 -2.94 5.15
N ASP A 108 -3.71 -2.19 6.22
CA ASP A 108 -3.35 -0.77 6.27
C ASP A 108 -2.82 -0.43 7.67
N ASP A 109 -1.87 0.48 7.75
CA ASP A 109 -1.31 0.96 9.02
C ASP A 109 -2.10 2.13 9.60
N LYS A 110 -3.04 2.69 8.84
CA LYS A 110 -3.92 3.76 9.29
C LYS A 110 -5.26 3.20 9.75
N LYS A 111 -5.52 3.36 11.04
CA LYS A 111 -6.78 2.91 11.65
C LYS A 111 -8.01 3.51 10.96
N ALA A 112 -7.94 4.79 10.58
CA ALA A 112 -9.05 5.48 9.92
C ALA A 112 -9.40 4.82 8.58
N ASN A 113 -8.40 4.41 7.80
CA ASN A 113 -8.62 3.71 6.53
C ASN A 113 -9.30 2.35 6.77
N CYS A 114 -8.86 1.63 7.80
CA CYS A 114 -9.46 0.35 8.16
C CYS A 114 -10.93 0.51 8.57
N LYS A 115 -11.23 1.53 9.37
CA LYS A 115 -12.62 1.81 9.80
C LYS A 115 -13.52 2.16 8.62
N GLN A 116 -13.03 2.97 7.69
CA GLN A 116 -13.79 3.31 6.47
C GLN A 116 -14.07 2.07 5.62
N TRP A 117 -13.07 1.19 5.53
CA TRP A 117 -13.18 -0.06 4.77
C TRP A 117 -14.21 -1.00 5.40
N GLU A 118 -14.17 -1.15 6.73
CA GLU A 118 -15.13 -1.96 7.48
C GLU A 118 -16.55 -1.39 7.39
N LYS A 119 -16.68 -0.06 7.44
CA LYS A 119 -17.97 0.62 7.29
C LYS A 119 -18.60 0.35 5.92
N ALA A 120 -17.80 0.11 4.91
CA ALA A 120 -18.27 -0.26 3.58
C ALA A 120 -18.67 -1.75 3.48
N GLY A 121 -18.53 -2.51 4.57
CA GLY A 121 -18.97 -3.90 4.65
C GLY A 121 -17.87 -4.93 4.42
N HIS A 122 -16.61 -4.54 4.47
CA HIS A 122 -15.47 -5.42 4.17
C HIS A 122 -14.58 -5.61 5.38
N LYS A 123 -13.69 -6.60 5.30
CA LYS A 123 -12.75 -6.94 6.35
C LYS A 123 -11.48 -6.08 6.24
N ALA A 124 -10.96 -5.62 7.37
CA ALA A 124 -9.69 -4.90 7.41
C ALA A 124 -8.80 -5.43 8.53
N ILE A 125 -7.49 -5.38 8.30
CA ILE A 125 -6.46 -5.70 9.27
C ILE A 125 -5.66 -4.42 9.49
N TRP A 126 -5.75 -3.89 10.70
CA TRP A 126 -4.99 -2.73 11.09
C TRP A 126 -3.60 -3.14 11.55
N LEU A 127 -2.58 -2.75 10.79
CA LEU A 127 -1.19 -3.01 11.14
C LEU A 127 -0.71 -1.88 12.06
N GLU A 128 -0.80 -2.09 13.38
CA GLU A 128 -0.47 -1.06 14.37
C GLU A 128 1.01 -0.66 14.34
N VAL A 129 1.88 -1.63 14.11
CA VAL A 129 3.33 -1.41 14.05
C VAL A 129 3.75 -1.32 12.59
N LYS A 130 4.36 -0.18 12.20
CA LYS A 130 4.86 0.01 10.83
C LYS A 130 5.86 -1.10 10.47
N GLY A 131 5.63 -1.78 9.37
CA GLY A 131 6.46 -2.89 8.94
C GLY A 131 6.35 -4.14 9.81
N GLY A 132 5.39 -4.18 10.73
CA GLY A 132 5.18 -5.31 11.61
C GLY A 132 4.73 -6.55 10.88
N LYS A 133 4.67 -7.65 11.62
CA LYS A 133 4.23 -8.93 11.08
C LYS A 133 2.74 -8.90 10.75
N ILE A 134 2.39 -9.33 9.55
CA ILE A 134 1.01 -9.45 9.10
C ILE A 134 0.56 -10.88 9.27
N GLU A 135 -0.54 -11.07 9.99
CA GLU A 135 -1.16 -12.37 10.20
C GLU A 135 -2.49 -12.42 9.45
N LEU A 136 -2.59 -13.35 8.52
CA LEU A 136 -3.78 -13.51 7.67
C LEU A 136 -4.52 -14.80 8.02
#